data_3b5d3635d9c227b5870d404477af391c
#
_entry.id   3b5d3635d9c227b5870d404477af391c
#
_cell.length_a   1.000
_cell.length_b   1.000
_cell.length_c   1.000
_cell.angle_alpha   90.00
_cell.angle_beta   90.00
_cell.angle_gamma   90.00
#
_symmetry.space_group_name_H-M   'P 1'
#
loop_
_entity.id
_entity.type
_entity.pdbx_description
1 polymer ?
#
loop_
_entity_poly.entity_id
_entity_poly.type
_entity_poly.pdbx_seq_one_letter_code
_entity_poly.pdbx_strand_id
1 'polypeptide(L)'
;MKTSIIKLLPLIAILSSPAVIAAGGGNENLESAYINLSDKVSLRKGAHTFVNYCLSCHEASFMRYDRMARDLEIDDATLRENLMFASTKPGDLMKVNMSAEDAKAWFGVKPPDLSLTARSRGPNWIYTYMRGFYRDESTATGWNNTLYPNVAMPHILYEWQGMRKAVFEKGADGAKQLAGYEQMKPGTMDERQYDEAMRDLTNFMVYLAEPAKMVRYKIGFWVMIFMLVFIGLAYALKKEYWRDVH
;
A
#
# COMPACT_ATOMS: atom_id res chain seq x y z
N MET A 1 9.44 53.63 4.92
CA MET A 1 9.92 52.28 4.58
C MET A 1 9.79 51.23 5.73
N LYS A 2 9.09 51.47 6.85
CA LYS A 2 9.00 50.52 7.99
C LYS A 2 7.72 49.67 8.04
N THR A 3 6.74 49.91 7.19
CA THR A 3 5.41 49.22 7.25
C THR A 3 5.25 48.02 6.34
N SER A 4 6.18 47.76 5.46
CA SER A 4 6.08 46.60 4.50
C SER A 4 6.55 45.27 5.08
N ILE A 5 7.43 45.29 6.09
CA ILE A 5 8.00 44.06 6.68
C ILE A 5 6.99 43.34 7.57
N ILE A 6 6.12 44.07 8.26
CA ILE A 6 5.11 43.52 9.19
C ILE A 6 4.00 42.75 8.44
N LYS A 7 3.73 43.07 7.18
CA LYS A 7 2.70 42.38 6.37
C LYS A 7 3.17 41.07 5.77
N LEU A 8 4.46 40.79 5.76
CA LEU A 8 5.04 39.52 5.28
C LEU A 8 5.14 38.44 6.39
N LEU A 9 5.17 38.81 7.65
CA LEU A 9 5.29 37.89 8.77
C LEU A 9 4.18 36.83 8.83
N PRO A 10 2.88 37.12 8.64
CA PRO A 10 1.84 36.11 8.69
C PRO A 10 1.90 35.10 7.49
N LEU A 11 2.45 35.52 6.34
CA LEU A 11 2.58 34.64 5.18
C LEU A 11 3.69 33.59 5.39
N ILE A 12 4.76 33.98 6.08
CA ILE A 12 5.88 33.07 6.42
C ILE A 12 5.45 32.09 7.52
N ALA A 13 4.60 32.49 8.47
CA ALA A 13 4.07 31.61 9.51
C ALA A 13 3.15 30.51 8.96
N ILE A 14 2.43 30.75 7.86
CA ILE A 14 1.58 29.74 7.20
C ILE A 14 2.43 28.70 6.44
N LEU A 15 3.59 29.11 5.93
CA LEU A 15 4.52 28.21 5.23
C LEU A 15 5.35 27.33 6.17
N SER A 16 5.46 27.71 7.46
CA SER A 16 6.19 26.97 8.49
C SER A 16 5.30 26.05 9.33
N SER A 17 4.05 25.80 8.91
CA SER A 17 3.20 24.79 9.56
C SER A 17 3.91 23.44 9.49
N PRO A 18 4.17 22.76 10.64
CA PRO A 18 4.78 21.43 10.59
C PRO A 18 3.89 20.53 9.74
N ALA A 19 4.49 19.86 8.76
CA ALA A 19 3.80 18.85 8.00
C ALA A 19 3.21 17.85 9.02
N VAL A 20 1.88 17.83 9.14
CA VAL A 20 1.20 16.79 9.91
C VAL A 20 1.48 15.50 9.15
N ILE A 21 2.48 14.76 9.63
CA ILE A 21 2.73 13.39 9.18
C ILE A 21 1.47 12.64 9.61
N ALA A 22 0.59 12.35 8.66
CA ALA A 22 -0.56 11.49 8.90
C ALA A 22 0.00 10.17 9.44
N ALA A 23 -0.21 9.93 10.73
CA ALA A 23 0.27 8.79 11.46
C ALA A 23 -0.35 7.51 10.87
N GLY A 24 0.31 6.90 9.93
CA GLY A 24 0.26 5.47 9.78
C GLY A 24 0.86 4.92 11.08
N GLY A 25 0.06 4.17 11.86
CA GLY A 25 0.34 3.75 13.23
C GLY A 25 1.82 3.46 13.47
N GLY A 26 2.40 4.21 14.39
CA GLY A 26 3.81 4.16 14.71
C GLY A 26 4.18 2.84 15.37
N ASN A 27 4.61 1.91 14.56
CA ASN A 27 5.42 0.78 15.00
C ASN A 27 6.83 1.09 14.52
N GLU A 28 7.74 1.40 15.44
CA GLU A 28 9.11 1.86 15.15
C GLU A 28 9.95 0.81 14.39
N ASN A 29 9.46 -0.44 14.30
CA ASN A 29 10.16 -1.58 13.70
C ASN A 29 9.66 -1.97 12.30
N LEU A 30 9.07 -1.03 11.54
CA LEU A 30 8.63 -1.32 10.17
C LEU A 30 9.79 -1.27 9.18
N GLU A 31 9.91 -2.31 8.36
CA GLU A 31 10.89 -2.37 7.29
C GLU A 31 10.44 -1.55 6.07
N SER A 32 11.39 -0.90 5.39
CA SER A 32 11.08 -0.06 4.23
C SER A 32 10.79 -0.88 2.97
N ALA A 33 9.62 -0.65 2.37
CA ALA A 33 9.20 -1.33 1.14
C ALA A 33 9.81 -0.73 -0.14
N TYR A 34 10.41 0.48 -0.09
CA TYR A 34 11.01 1.18 -1.24
C TYR A 34 10.10 1.21 -2.49
N ILE A 35 8.92 1.79 -2.35
CA ILE A 35 7.88 1.82 -3.38
C ILE A 35 8.28 2.66 -4.60
N ASN A 36 8.09 2.09 -5.80
CA ASN A 36 8.28 2.77 -7.08
C ASN A 36 7.12 2.49 -8.05
N LEU A 37 6.14 3.37 -8.12
CA LEU A 37 4.98 3.22 -9.01
C LEU A 37 5.31 3.44 -10.50
N SER A 38 6.51 3.90 -10.83
CA SER A 38 6.96 4.03 -12.23
C SER A 38 7.51 2.70 -12.77
N ASP A 39 7.85 1.75 -11.90
CA ASP A 39 8.35 0.43 -12.30
C ASP A 39 7.17 -0.49 -12.68
N LYS A 40 6.84 -0.48 -13.98
CA LYS A 40 5.76 -1.32 -14.53
C LYS A 40 6.05 -2.82 -14.42
N VAL A 41 7.32 -3.22 -14.40
CA VAL A 41 7.69 -4.64 -14.26
C VAL A 41 7.36 -5.12 -12.87
N SER A 42 7.75 -4.36 -11.85
CA SER A 42 7.40 -4.61 -10.46
C SER A 42 5.87 -4.66 -10.26
N LEU A 43 5.15 -3.68 -10.81
CA LEU A 43 3.69 -3.63 -10.71
C LEU A 43 3.01 -4.85 -11.35
N ARG A 44 3.47 -5.32 -12.52
CA ARG A 44 2.95 -6.53 -13.18
C ARG A 44 3.23 -7.80 -12.38
N LYS A 45 4.44 -7.95 -11.83
CA LYS A 45 4.79 -9.07 -10.94
C LYS A 45 3.92 -9.07 -9.69
N GLY A 46 3.74 -7.89 -9.06
CA GLY A 46 2.86 -7.72 -7.91
C GLY A 46 1.40 -8.04 -8.23
N ALA A 47 0.89 -7.62 -9.41
CA ALA A 47 -0.45 -7.97 -9.88
C ALA A 47 -0.62 -9.47 -10.04
N HIS A 48 0.36 -10.15 -10.64
CA HIS A 48 0.35 -11.59 -10.80
C HIS A 48 0.32 -12.30 -9.43
N THR A 49 1.16 -11.89 -8.49
CA THR A 49 1.16 -12.43 -7.12
C THR A 49 -0.18 -12.19 -6.43
N PHE A 50 -0.73 -10.99 -6.53
CA PHE A 50 -2.02 -10.64 -5.92
C PHE A 50 -3.16 -11.49 -6.46
N VAL A 51 -3.27 -11.61 -7.77
CA VAL A 51 -4.36 -12.36 -8.40
C VAL A 51 -4.28 -13.86 -8.10
N ASN A 52 -3.08 -14.43 -8.10
CA ASN A 52 -2.89 -15.86 -7.91
C ASN A 52 -2.98 -16.31 -6.44
N TYR A 53 -2.60 -15.45 -5.49
CA TYR A 53 -2.49 -15.83 -4.08
C TYR A 53 -3.45 -15.08 -3.15
N CYS A 54 -3.81 -13.83 -3.45
CA CYS A 54 -4.61 -13.02 -2.54
C CYS A 54 -6.09 -12.96 -2.95
N LEU A 55 -6.36 -12.86 -4.26
CA LEU A 55 -7.71 -12.64 -4.79
C LEU A 55 -8.66 -13.84 -4.60
N SER A 56 -8.15 -15.01 -4.24
CA SER A 56 -8.99 -16.16 -3.86
C SER A 56 -9.78 -15.92 -2.56
N CYS A 57 -9.24 -15.08 -1.66
CA CYS A 57 -9.81 -14.77 -0.36
C CYS A 57 -10.12 -13.28 -0.16
N HIS A 58 -9.33 -12.39 -0.76
CA HIS A 58 -9.42 -10.96 -0.57
C HIS A 58 -9.93 -10.25 -1.83
N GLU A 59 -10.90 -9.39 -1.67
CA GLU A 59 -11.38 -8.52 -2.74
C GLU A 59 -10.42 -7.33 -2.96
N ALA A 60 -10.41 -6.80 -4.18
CA ALA A 60 -9.96 -5.46 -4.55
C ALA A 60 -11.12 -4.77 -5.28
N SER A 61 -12.24 -4.59 -4.60
CA SER A 61 -13.54 -4.24 -5.22
C SER A 61 -13.60 -2.81 -5.77
N PHE A 62 -12.57 -1.98 -5.55
CA PHE A 62 -12.46 -0.64 -6.17
C PHE A 62 -11.65 -0.65 -7.47
N MET A 63 -11.08 -1.81 -7.85
CA MET A 63 -10.31 -1.98 -9.08
C MET A 63 -11.10 -2.81 -10.10
N ARG A 64 -11.00 -2.41 -11.39
CA ARG A 64 -11.47 -3.20 -12.52
C ARG A 64 -10.28 -3.82 -13.25
N TYR A 65 -10.49 -5.00 -13.82
CA TYR A 65 -9.43 -5.69 -14.58
C TYR A 65 -8.96 -4.88 -15.79
N ASP A 66 -9.88 -4.26 -16.56
CA ASP A 66 -9.54 -3.41 -17.72
C ASP A 66 -8.74 -2.15 -17.31
N ARG A 67 -9.04 -1.57 -16.16
CA ARG A 67 -8.29 -0.44 -15.62
C ARG A 67 -6.87 -0.86 -15.26
N MET A 68 -6.72 -1.96 -14.53
CA MET A 68 -5.42 -2.52 -14.18
C MET A 68 -4.60 -2.83 -15.44
N ALA A 69 -5.20 -3.53 -16.42
CA ALA A 69 -4.52 -3.90 -17.64
C ALA A 69 -4.01 -2.67 -18.42
N ARG A 70 -4.87 -1.66 -18.59
CA ARG A 70 -4.51 -0.41 -19.28
C ARG A 70 -3.38 0.35 -18.58
N ASP A 71 -3.48 0.52 -17.24
CA ASP A 71 -2.50 1.28 -16.47
C ASP A 71 -1.15 0.57 -16.39
N LEU A 72 -1.14 -0.77 -16.38
CA LEU A 72 0.06 -1.60 -16.30
C LEU A 72 0.56 -2.08 -17.68
N GLU A 73 -0.09 -1.67 -18.77
CA GLU A 73 0.29 -2.05 -20.14
C GLU A 73 0.31 -3.58 -20.34
N ILE A 74 -0.76 -4.23 -19.85
CA ILE A 74 -1.01 -5.67 -20.01
C ILE A 74 -1.98 -5.85 -21.18
N ASP A 75 -1.62 -6.68 -22.16
CA ASP A 75 -2.49 -6.99 -23.28
C ASP A 75 -3.70 -7.86 -22.89
N ASP A 76 -4.75 -7.85 -23.72
CA ASP A 76 -6.01 -8.53 -23.40
C ASP A 76 -5.87 -10.06 -23.31
N ALA A 77 -4.99 -10.66 -24.09
CA ALA A 77 -4.75 -12.11 -24.02
C ALA A 77 -4.09 -12.47 -22.68
N THR A 78 -3.01 -11.80 -22.32
CA THR A 78 -2.33 -11.98 -21.03
C THR A 78 -3.26 -11.72 -19.86
N LEU A 79 -4.11 -10.69 -19.94
CA LEU A 79 -5.09 -10.41 -18.90
C LEU A 79 -6.04 -11.58 -18.69
N ARG A 80 -6.66 -12.09 -19.77
CA ARG A 80 -7.66 -13.15 -19.69
C ARG A 80 -7.08 -14.49 -19.26
N GLU A 81 -5.92 -14.83 -19.76
CA GLU A 81 -5.29 -16.12 -19.52
C GLU A 81 -4.61 -16.22 -18.16
N ASN A 82 -4.06 -15.11 -17.64
CA ASN A 82 -3.17 -15.14 -16.48
C ASN A 82 -3.64 -14.33 -15.27
N LEU A 83 -4.68 -13.48 -15.42
CA LEU A 83 -5.06 -12.53 -14.37
C LEU A 83 -6.59 -12.41 -14.15
N MET A 84 -7.41 -13.20 -14.86
CA MET A 84 -8.88 -13.14 -14.73
C MET A 84 -9.48 -14.50 -14.40
N PHE A 85 -9.19 -15.03 -13.21
CA PHE A 85 -9.71 -16.34 -12.80
C PHE A 85 -11.09 -16.27 -12.12
N ALA A 86 -11.46 -15.12 -11.56
CA ALA A 86 -12.72 -14.90 -10.85
C ALA A 86 -13.77 -14.16 -11.68
N SER A 87 -13.49 -13.84 -12.95
CA SER A 87 -14.37 -13.08 -13.84
C SER A 87 -14.14 -13.43 -15.30
N THR A 88 -15.17 -13.17 -16.15
CA THR A 88 -15.10 -13.38 -17.60
C THR A 88 -15.02 -12.08 -18.39
N LYS A 89 -15.36 -10.92 -17.78
CA LYS A 89 -15.40 -9.63 -18.45
C LYS A 89 -14.34 -8.67 -17.92
N PRO A 90 -13.46 -8.10 -18.75
CA PRO A 90 -12.44 -7.16 -18.30
C PRO A 90 -12.99 -5.94 -17.55
N GLY A 91 -14.21 -5.52 -17.82
CA GLY A 91 -14.88 -4.42 -17.10
C GLY A 91 -15.37 -4.77 -15.70
N ASP A 92 -15.29 -6.03 -15.27
CA ASP A 92 -15.72 -6.43 -13.94
C ASP A 92 -14.75 -5.95 -12.86
N LEU A 93 -15.27 -5.81 -11.64
CA LEU A 93 -14.48 -5.51 -10.45
C LEU A 93 -13.71 -6.75 -9.99
N MET A 94 -12.56 -6.57 -9.38
CA MET A 94 -11.73 -7.64 -8.82
C MET A 94 -12.33 -8.13 -7.50
N LYS A 95 -13.36 -8.95 -7.61
CA LYS A 95 -14.09 -9.54 -6.47
C LYS A 95 -13.79 -11.02 -6.31
N VAL A 96 -13.92 -11.50 -5.09
CA VAL A 96 -13.84 -12.92 -4.74
C VAL A 96 -15.21 -13.57 -4.92
N ASN A 97 -15.21 -14.87 -5.26
CA ASN A 97 -16.44 -15.67 -5.37
C ASN A 97 -16.88 -16.28 -4.04
N MET A 98 -16.01 -16.25 -3.01
CA MET A 98 -16.30 -16.76 -1.68
C MET A 98 -17.34 -15.88 -0.96
N SER A 99 -18.40 -16.49 -0.42
CA SER A 99 -19.39 -15.74 0.36
C SER A 99 -18.84 -15.28 1.72
N ALA A 100 -19.45 -14.26 2.30
CA ALA A 100 -19.05 -13.79 3.63
C ALA A 100 -19.33 -14.86 4.72
N GLU A 101 -20.39 -15.66 4.51
CA GLU A 101 -20.81 -16.77 5.37
C GLU A 101 -19.78 -17.90 5.35
N ASP A 102 -19.37 -18.34 4.16
CA ASP A 102 -18.35 -19.37 3.99
C ASP A 102 -17.00 -18.92 4.56
N ALA A 103 -16.59 -17.67 4.26
CA ALA A 103 -15.38 -17.09 4.81
C ALA A 103 -15.36 -17.12 6.35
N LYS A 104 -16.49 -16.75 6.97
CA LYS A 104 -16.62 -16.79 8.44
C LYS A 104 -16.62 -18.20 8.99
N ALA A 105 -17.23 -19.14 8.28
CA ALA A 105 -17.25 -20.55 8.67
C ALA A 105 -15.85 -21.19 8.61
N TRP A 106 -15.05 -20.85 7.58
CA TRP A 106 -13.74 -21.48 7.36
C TRP A 106 -12.61 -20.81 8.15
N PHE A 107 -12.64 -19.48 8.29
CA PHE A 107 -11.53 -18.70 8.87
C PHE A 107 -11.91 -18.00 10.18
N GLY A 108 -13.17 -18.10 10.62
CA GLY A 108 -13.67 -17.38 11.79
C GLY A 108 -13.97 -15.89 11.53
N VAL A 109 -13.45 -15.33 10.44
CA VAL A 109 -13.64 -13.93 10.05
C VAL A 109 -13.69 -13.82 8.53
N LYS A 110 -14.42 -12.82 8.01
CA LYS A 110 -14.35 -12.47 6.58
C LYS A 110 -13.01 -11.77 6.29
N PRO A 111 -12.22 -12.25 5.31
CA PRO A 111 -11.03 -11.54 4.86
C PRO A 111 -11.41 -10.11 4.42
N PRO A 112 -10.63 -9.08 4.80
CA PRO A 112 -10.92 -7.70 4.42
C PRO A 112 -10.68 -7.45 2.94
N ASP A 113 -11.41 -6.48 2.37
CA ASP A 113 -11.11 -5.91 1.06
C ASP A 113 -9.77 -5.17 1.11
N LEU A 114 -8.88 -5.45 0.17
CA LEU A 114 -7.53 -4.90 0.12
C LEU A 114 -7.40 -3.63 -0.73
N SER A 115 -8.49 -3.13 -1.33
CA SER A 115 -8.48 -1.95 -2.20
C SER A 115 -7.77 -0.74 -1.59
N LEU A 116 -7.95 -0.49 -0.29
CA LEU A 116 -7.39 0.68 0.40
C LEU A 116 -6.39 0.35 1.50
N THR A 117 -6.00 -0.91 1.65
CA THR A 117 -5.14 -1.35 2.75
C THR A 117 -3.79 -0.65 2.75
N ALA A 118 -3.17 -0.46 1.58
CA ALA A 118 -1.90 0.27 1.48
C ALA A 118 -2.01 1.76 1.84
N ARG A 119 -3.20 2.34 1.74
CA ARG A 119 -3.45 3.72 2.15
C ARG A 119 -3.72 3.84 3.66
N SER A 120 -4.44 2.86 4.24
CA SER A 120 -4.81 2.88 5.67
C SER A 120 -3.69 2.40 6.58
N ARG A 121 -2.95 1.37 6.20
CA ARG A 121 -1.86 0.78 7.00
C ARG A 121 -0.48 1.31 6.61
N GLY A 122 -0.32 1.74 5.38
CA GLY A 122 0.95 2.12 4.80
C GLY A 122 1.70 0.96 4.15
N PRO A 123 2.58 1.25 3.16
CA PRO A 123 3.32 0.23 2.43
C PRO A 123 4.31 -0.55 3.31
N ASN A 124 5.01 0.12 4.21
CA ASN A 124 5.98 -0.52 5.09
C ASN A 124 5.31 -1.53 6.02
N TRP A 125 4.09 -1.26 6.47
CA TRP A 125 3.31 -2.20 7.27
C TRP A 125 2.99 -3.48 6.49
N ILE A 126 2.53 -3.36 5.24
CA ILE A 126 2.21 -4.52 4.39
C ILE A 126 3.46 -5.35 4.13
N TYR A 127 4.56 -4.69 3.76
CA TYR A 127 5.83 -5.35 3.49
C TYR A 127 6.33 -6.13 4.70
N THR A 128 6.37 -5.50 5.88
CA THR A 128 6.78 -6.14 7.14
C THR A 128 5.82 -7.26 7.53
N TYR A 129 4.50 -7.04 7.36
CA TYR A 129 3.48 -8.04 7.67
C TYR A 129 3.67 -9.31 6.84
N MET A 130 3.84 -9.21 5.52
CA MET A 130 4.02 -10.37 4.64
C MET A 130 5.33 -11.13 4.95
N ARG A 131 6.32 -10.46 5.49
CA ARG A 131 7.59 -11.04 5.92
C ARG A 131 7.58 -11.54 7.37
N GLY A 132 6.55 -11.21 8.14
CA GLY A 132 6.45 -11.51 9.58
C GLY A 132 5.84 -12.85 9.94
N PHE A 133 5.42 -13.70 8.99
CA PHE A 133 4.78 -14.99 9.28
C PHE A 133 5.75 -16.05 9.82
N TYR A 134 5.25 -16.87 10.75
CA TYR A 134 5.98 -18.00 11.33
C TYR A 134 5.02 -19.11 11.76
N ARG A 135 5.54 -20.35 11.93
CA ARG A 135 4.78 -21.49 12.44
C ARG A 135 4.50 -21.34 13.92
N ASP A 136 3.22 -21.48 14.28
CA ASP A 136 2.75 -21.44 15.66
C ASP A 136 1.59 -22.43 15.82
N GLU A 137 1.87 -23.58 16.39
CA GLU A 137 0.90 -24.66 16.55
C GLU A 137 -0.20 -24.33 17.59
N SER A 138 -0.03 -23.25 18.35
CA SER A 138 -1.03 -22.79 19.30
C SER A 138 -2.21 -22.07 18.64
N THR A 139 -2.08 -21.66 17.37
CA THR A 139 -3.12 -20.95 16.62
C THR A 139 -3.96 -21.92 15.77
N ALA A 140 -5.22 -21.54 15.49
CA ALA A 140 -6.14 -22.36 14.70
C ALA A 140 -5.63 -22.68 13.28
N THR A 141 -4.91 -21.76 12.66
CA THR A 141 -4.33 -21.93 11.31
C THR A 141 -2.95 -22.59 11.33
N GLY A 142 -2.34 -22.75 12.50
CA GLY A 142 -0.94 -23.17 12.64
C GLY A 142 0.08 -22.11 12.25
N TRP A 143 -0.35 -20.85 12.03
CA TRP A 143 0.49 -19.72 11.63
C TRP A 143 0.23 -18.51 12.52
N ASN A 144 1.26 -17.73 12.77
CA ASN A 144 1.17 -16.45 13.48
C ASN A 144 2.04 -15.39 12.76
N ASN A 145 1.97 -14.15 13.24
CA ASN A 145 2.71 -13.04 12.63
C ASN A 145 3.34 -12.16 13.71
N THR A 146 4.59 -11.77 13.51
CA THR A 146 5.35 -10.96 14.47
C THR A 146 4.87 -9.53 14.57
N LEU A 147 4.32 -8.98 13.46
CA LEU A 147 3.75 -7.63 13.43
C LEU A 147 2.29 -7.58 13.90
N TYR A 148 1.54 -8.65 13.63
CA TYR A 148 0.12 -8.75 13.98
C TYR A 148 -0.16 -10.09 14.67
N PRO A 149 0.09 -10.19 15.99
CA PRO A 149 -0.11 -11.43 16.75
C PRO A 149 -1.54 -11.92 16.72
N ASN A 150 -1.71 -13.25 16.78
CA ASN A 150 -2.99 -13.94 16.71
C ASN A 150 -3.76 -13.68 15.40
N VAL A 151 -3.05 -13.57 14.29
CA VAL A 151 -3.63 -13.39 12.97
C VAL A 151 -4.47 -14.60 12.55
N ALA A 152 -5.70 -14.36 12.06
CA ALA A 152 -6.54 -15.42 11.51
C ALA A 152 -6.12 -15.86 10.09
N MET A 153 -5.40 -15.00 9.35
CA MET A 153 -4.89 -15.28 8.01
C MET A 153 -3.77 -16.35 8.08
N PRO A 154 -3.88 -17.47 7.35
CA PRO A 154 -2.76 -18.41 7.20
C PRO A 154 -1.66 -17.80 6.33
N HIS A 155 -0.45 -18.33 6.46
CA HIS A 155 0.65 -17.94 5.58
C HIS A 155 0.55 -18.61 4.21
N ILE A 156 -0.12 -17.96 3.25
CA ILE A 156 -0.38 -18.52 1.92
C ILE A 156 0.88 -18.64 1.03
N LEU A 157 1.94 -17.88 1.32
CA LEU A 157 3.21 -17.87 0.58
C LEU A 157 4.30 -18.72 1.26
N TYR A 158 3.91 -19.68 2.10
CA TYR A 158 4.85 -20.52 2.85
C TYR A 158 5.74 -21.40 1.92
N GLU A 159 5.25 -21.73 0.75
CA GLU A 159 6.07 -22.46 -0.24
C GLU A 159 7.22 -21.62 -0.78
N TRP A 160 7.03 -20.31 -0.89
CA TRP A 160 8.07 -19.37 -1.32
C TRP A 160 9.07 -19.10 -0.20
N GLN A 161 8.57 -18.73 0.99
CA GLN A 161 9.39 -18.34 2.14
C GLN A 161 9.99 -19.53 2.88
N GLY A 162 9.34 -20.69 2.82
CA GLY A 162 9.63 -21.82 3.68
C GLY A 162 8.92 -21.74 5.04
N MET A 163 9.12 -22.78 5.84
CA MET A 163 8.59 -22.83 7.21
C MET A 163 9.66 -22.40 8.20
N ARG A 164 9.32 -21.48 9.11
CA ARG A 164 10.22 -20.96 10.13
C ARG A 164 9.50 -20.77 11.44
N LYS A 165 10.24 -20.81 12.54
CA LYS A 165 9.81 -20.43 13.90
C LYS A 165 10.34 -19.04 14.23
N ALA A 166 9.57 -18.26 14.99
CA ALA A 166 10.07 -17.03 15.57
C ALA A 166 10.80 -17.32 16.89
N VAL A 167 11.98 -16.77 17.04
CA VAL A 167 12.79 -16.83 18.26
C VAL A 167 12.57 -15.52 19.00
N PHE A 168 12.10 -15.61 20.25
CA PHE A 168 11.85 -14.46 21.09
C PHE A 168 12.79 -14.46 22.28
N GLU A 169 13.35 -13.30 22.59
CA GLU A 169 14.14 -13.03 23.78
C GLU A 169 13.42 -12.06 24.72
N LYS A 170 13.82 -12.03 25.98
CA LYS A 170 13.33 -11.03 26.93
C LYS A 170 14.11 -9.74 26.74
N GLY A 171 13.44 -8.67 26.37
CA GLY A 171 14.00 -7.32 26.34
C GLY A 171 14.38 -6.82 27.75
N ALA A 172 15.06 -5.69 27.81
CA ALA A 172 15.46 -5.06 29.06
C ALA A 172 14.27 -4.65 29.95
N ASP A 173 13.11 -4.44 29.36
CA ASP A 173 11.81 -4.14 29.98
C ASP A 173 10.99 -5.40 30.36
N GLY A 174 11.56 -6.61 30.11
CA GLY A 174 10.88 -7.88 30.32
C GLY A 174 9.89 -8.27 29.24
N ALA A 175 9.65 -7.43 28.22
CA ALA A 175 8.79 -7.73 27.10
C ALA A 175 9.44 -8.74 26.14
N LYS A 176 8.62 -9.55 25.45
CA LYS A 176 9.11 -10.44 24.41
C LYS A 176 9.50 -9.62 23.18
N GLN A 177 10.76 -9.71 22.77
CA GLN A 177 11.27 -9.09 21.55
C GLN A 177 11.69 -10.17 20.57
N LEU A 178 11.43 -9.94 19.26
CA LEU A 178 11.86 -10.85 18.22
C LEU A 178 13.39 -10.78 18.08
N ALA A 179 14.06 -11.90 18.37
CA ALA A 179 15.50 -12.04 18.15
C ALA A 179 15.83 -12.48 16.71
N GLY A 180 14.91 -13.18 16.06
CA GLY A 180 15.10 -13.67 14.69
C GLY A 180 14.16 -14.83 14.33
N TYR A 181 14.51 -15.52 13.26
CA TYR A 181 13.77 -16.69 12.80
C TYR A 181 14.72 -17.88 12.64
N GLU A 182 14.24 -19.05 13.04
CA GLU A 182 14.87 -20.33 12.80
C GLU A 182 14.19 -21.03 11.64
N GLN A 183 14.93 -21.33 10.56
CA GLN A 183 14.39 -21.99 9.39
C GLN A 183 14.19 -23.49 9.68
N MET A 184 12.95 -23.98 9.59
CA MET A 184 12.58 -25.39 9.76
C MET A 184 12.61 -26.15 8.44
N LYS A 185 12.12 -25.52 7.38
CA LYS A 185 12.07 -26.09 6.01
C LYS A 185 12.32 -24.96 5.00
N PRO A 186 13.29 -25.09 4.09
CA PRO A 186 13.55 -24.07 3.08
C PRO A 186 12.35 -23.90 2.15
N GLY A 187 12.16 -22.69 1.65
CA GLY A 187 11.21 -22.36 0.60
C GLY A 187 11.80 -22.58 -0.79
N THR A 188 11.00 -22.27 -1.80
CA THR A 188 11.43 -22.28 -3.20
C THR A 188 12.20 -21.03 -3.59
N MET A 189 12.14 -19.97 -2.78
CA MET A 189 12.84 -18.71 -2.95
C MET A 189 13.88 -18.54 -1.85
N ASP A 190 15.01 -17.93 -2.19
CA ASP A 190 15.93 -17.40 -1.19
C ASP A 190 15.34 -16.13 -0.54
N GLU A 191 15.96 -15.66 0.55
CA GLU A 191 15.48 -14.50 1.29
C GLU A 191 15.36 -13.25 0.41
N ARG A 192 16.36 -12.98 -0.42
CA ARG A 192 16.36 -11.83 -1.33
C ARG A 192 15.25 -11.92 -2.38
N GLN A 193 15.03 -13.12 -2.96
CA GLN A 193 13.95 -13.34 -3.94
C GLN A 193 12.57 -13.15 -3.30
N TYR A 194 12.39 -13.64 -2.07
CA TYR A 194 11.15 -13.45 -1.34
C TYR A 194 10.92 -11.97 -1.00
N ASP A 195 11.95 -11.25 -0.58
CA ASP A 195 11.90 -9.82 -0.30
C ASP A 195 11.54 -8.99 -1.54
N GLU A 196 12.11 -9.32 -2.69
CA GLU A 196 11.77 -8.70 -3.97
C GLU A 196 10.30 -8.98 -4.33
N ALA A 197 9.81 -10.21 -4.18
CA ALA A 197 8.43 -10.57 -4.46
C ALA A 197 7.44 -9.84 -3.53
N MET A 198 7.77 -9.70 -2.24
CA MET A 198 6.94 -8.95 -1.28
C MET A 198 6.97 -7.44 -1.55
N ARG A 199 8.08 -6.90 -2.05
CA ARG A 199 8.16 -5.51 -2.51
C ARG A 199 7.29 -5.29 -3.74
N ASP A 200 7.35 -6.17 -4.73
CA ASP A 200 6.53 -6.13 -5.94
C ASP A 200 5.03 -6.18 -5.60
N LEU A 201 4.64 -7.10 -4.71
CA LEU A 201 3.26 -7.19 -4.20
C LEU A 201 2.84 -5.90 -3.50
N THR A 202 3.68 -5.38 -2.60
CA THR A 202 3.39 -4.15 -1.86
C THR A 202 3.28 -2.95 -2.81
N ASN A 203 4.15 -2.86 -3.82
CA ASN A 203 4.13 -1.83 -4.85
C ASN A 203 2.79 -1.85 -5.61
N PHE A 204 2.33 -3.05 -6.01
CA PHE A 204 1.02 -3.22 -6.63
C PHE A 204 -0.13 -2.83 -5.69
N MET A 205 -0.10 -3.20 -4.42
CA MET A 205 -1.13 -2.80 -3.45
C MET A 205 -1.18 -1.28 -3.22
N VAL A 206 -0.05 -0.59 -3.30
CA VAL A 206 -0.03 0.89 -3.28
C VAL A 206 -0.67 1.46 -4.54
N TYR A 207 -0.42 0.86 -5.72
CA TYR A 207 -1.10 1.21 -6.96
C TYR A 207 -2.62 0.96 -6.84
N LEU A 208 -3.07 -0.19 -6.32
CA LEU A 208 -4.50 -0.48 -6.10
C LEU A 208 -5.18 0.60 -5.25
N ALA A 209 -4.51 1.04 -4.19
CA ALA A 209 -5.08 2.01 -3.26
C ALA A 209 -5.19 3.43 -3.83
N GLU A 210 -4.38 3.78 -4.84
CA GLU A 210 -4.41 5.09 -5.47
C GLU A 210 -3.86 5.04 -6.92
N PRO A 211 -4.61 4.48 -7.89
CA PRO A 211 -4.15 4.40 -9.29
C PRO A 211 -3.90 5.78 -9.91
N ALA A 212 -4.65 6.79 -9.48
CA ALA A 212 -4.50 8.16 -9.96
C ALA A 212 -3.17 8.82 -9.53
N LYS A 213 -2.47 8.27 -8.53
CA LYS A 213 -1.20 8.81 -8.05
C LYS A 213 -0.15 8.91 -9.15
N MET A 214 -0.16 7.95 -10.10
CA MET A 214 0.76 7.94 -11.25
C MET A 214 0.63 9.19 -12.14
N VAL A 215 -0.57 9.76 -12.24
CA VAL A 215 -0.86 10.94 -13.09
C VAL A 215 -1.01 12.21 -12.27
N ARG A 216 -1.41 12.10 -10.99
CA ARG A 216 -1.70 13.26 -10.11
C ARG A 216 -0.54 14.25 -10.01
N TYR A 217 0.69 13.77 -9.91
CA TYR A 217 1.86 14.65 -9.82
C TYR A 217 2.08 15.46 -11.10
N LYS A 218 1.87 14.85 -12.27
CA LYS A 218 1.98 15.56 -13.55
C LYS A 218 0.92 16.64 -13.68
N ILE A 219 -0.33 16.29 -13.39
CA ILE A 219 -1.46 17.25 -13.42
C ILE A 219 -1.23 18.34 -12.37
N GLY A 220 -0.85 17.98 -11.15
CA GLY A 220 -0.59 18.92 -10.05
C GLY A 220 0.45 19.98 -10.39
N PHE A 221 1.51 19.60 -11.08
CA PHE A 221 2.53 20.55 -11.54
C PHE A 221 1.94 21.65 -12.45
N TRP A 222 1.13 21.26 -13.43
CA TRP A 222 0.48 22.22 -14.33
C TRP A 222 -0.57 23.08 -13.61
N VAL A 223 -1.32 22.46 -12.68
CA VAL A 223 -2.27 23.20 -11.83
C VAL A 223 -1.56 24.24 -10.98
N MET A 224 -0.39 23.94 -10.42
CA MET A 224 0.40 24.92 -9.65
C MET A 224 0.87 26.09 -10.52
N ILE A 225 1.33 25.84 -11.75
CA ILE A 225 1.70 26.91 -12.70
C ILE A 225 0.48 27.78 -13.01
N PHE A 226 -0.65 27.16 -13.34
CA PHE A 226 -1.90 27.88 -13.60
C PHE A 226 -2.31 28.76 -12.41
N MET A 227 -2.27 28.22 -11.19
CA MET A 227 -2.60 28.99 -9.99
C MET A 227 -1.68 30.18 -9.73
N LEU A 228 -0.38 30.05 -9.99
CA LEU A 228 0.56 31.16 -9.86
C LEU A 228 0.24 32.29 -10.85
N VAL A 229 -0.03 31.97 -12.11
CA VAL A 229 -0.45 32.95 -13.11
C VAL A 229 -1.77 33.61 -12.72
N PHE A 230 -2.74 32.81 -12.30
CA PHE A 230 -4.06 33.29 -11.86
C PHE A 230 -3.96 34.25 -10.66
N ILE A 231 -3.14 33.92 -9.65
CA ILE A 231 -2.89 34.79 -8.50
C ILE A 231 -2.27 36.10 -8.94
N GLY A 232 -1.32 36.08 -9.86
CA GLY A 232 -0.70 37.28 -10.43
C GLY A 232 -1.71 38.21 -11.10
N LEU A 233 -2.58 37.65 -11.93
CA LEU A 233 -3.64 38.38 -12.63
C LEU A 233 -4.69 38.93 -11.63
N ALA A 234 -5.13 38.12 -10.68
CA ALA A 234 -6.09 38.53 -9.66
C ALA A 234 -5.51 39.64 -8.77
N TYR A 235 -4.22 39.57 -8.43
CA TYR A 235 -3.54 40.61 -7.68
C TYR A 235 -3.45 41.92 -8.48
N ALA A 236 -3.08 41.86 -9.76
CA ALA A 236 -3.04 43.03 -10.64
C ALA A 236 -4.43 43.68 -10.76
N LEU A 237 -5.47 42.86 -10.96
CA LEU A 237 -6.86 43.32 -11.00
C LEU A 237 -7.29 43.97 -9.68
N LYS A 238 -7.00 43.32 -8.57
CA LYS A 238 -7.25 43.92 -7.23
C LYS A 238 -6.56 45.28 -7.10
N LYS A 239 -5.28 45.40 -7.49
CA LYS A 239 -4.52 46.64 -7.39
C LYS A 239 -5.17 47.76 -8.23
N GLU A 240 -5.68 47.41 -9.42
CA GLU A 240 -6.34 48.38 -10.30
C GLU A 240 -7.66 48.84 -9.74
N TYR A 241 -8.55 47.95 -9.28
CA TYR A 241 -9.84 48.32 -8.70
C TYR A 241 -9.73 49.09 -7.38
N TRP A 242 -8.65 48.93 -6.65
CA TRP A 242 -8.45 49.61 -5.36
C TRP A 242 -7.55 50.85 -5.48
N ARG A 243 -7.14 51.22 -6.70
CA ARG A 243 -6.23 52.35 -6.93
C ARG A 243 -6.81 53.69 -6.44
N ASP A 244 -8.12 53.89 -6.62
CA ASP A 244 -8.80 55.17 -6.34
C ASP A 244 -9.52 55.16 -4.98
N VAL A 245 -9.31 54.15 -4.14
CA VAL A 245 -9.99 53.99 -2.83
C VAL A 245 -9.12 54.51 -1.68
N HIS A 246 -7.91 55.04 -1.96
CA HIS A 246 -7.00 55.60 -0.96
C HIS A 246 -6.64 57.05 -1.27
#